data_6c7b9c47669edb0947a4641ccd874b58
#
_entry.id   6c7b9c47669edb0947a4641ccd874b58
#
_cell.length_a   1.000
_cell.length_b   1.000
_cell.length_c   1.000
_cell.angle_alpha   90.00
_cell.angle_beta   90.00
_cell.angle_gamma   90.00
#
_symmetry.space_group_name_H-M   'P 1'
#
loop_
_entity.id
_entity.type
_entity.pdbx_description
1 polymer ?
#
loop_
_entity_poly.entity_id
_entity_poly.type
_entity_poly.pdbx_seq_one_letter_code
_entity_poly.pdbx_strand_id
1 'polypeptide(L)'
;MKKVVQNIVSFSLKHSLVVLFFTLALLFGGIYAYLHTPIEAFPDVTNTRVRIITQWPGRSAEEIEKFVTLPVTKEMNTIPKKTNVRSISLFGLSVVTVQFEDEVEDFYAQQYAGNKMRSIELPEGAESSIEPPSGATGEIFRYVVKSNLPIKEVSAIQDWVIERELVGCRGGRCRELWW
;
A
#
# COMPACT_ATOMS: atom_id res chain seq x y z
N MET A 1 -21.21 46.93 11.09
CA MET A 1 -19.81 46.59 10.83
C MET A 1 -18.82 47.55 11.44
N LYS A 2 -18.93 48.88 11.29
CA LYS A 2 -17.98 49.89 11.86
C LYS A 2 -17.73 49.79 13.38
N LYS A 3 -18.79 49.55 14.20
CA LYS A 3 -18.64 49.42 15.67
C LYS A 3 -17.83 48.21 16.12
N VAL A 4 -17.97 47.10 15.41
CA VAL A 4 -17.24 45.85 15.74
C VAL A 4 -15.73 46.02 15.47
N VAL A 5 -15.39 46.65 14.34
CA VAL A 5 -13.99 46.92 13.98
C VAL A 5 -13.37 47.90 14.97
N GLN A 6 -14.10 48.97 15.37
CA GLN A 6 -13.61 49.92 16.37
C GLN A 6 -13.36 49.28 17.73
N ASN A 7 -14.24 48.35 18.16
CA ASN A 7 -14.05 47.65 19.44
C ASN A 7 -12.82 46.70 19.39
N ILE A 8 -12.58 46.02 18.29
CA ILE A 8 -11.43 45.14 18.11
C ILE A 8 -10.13 45.98 18.13
N VAL A 9 -10.10 47.12 17.41
CA VAL A 9 -8.93 47.99 17.37
C VAL A 9 -8.65 48.59 18.74
N SER A 10 -9.66 49.12 19.44
CA SER A 10 -9.47 49.69 20.78
C SER A 10 -9.06 48.64 21.82
N PHE A 11 -9.57 47.43 21.74
CA PHE A 11 -9.14 46.32 22.60
C PHE A 11 -7.68 45.93 22.34
N SER A 12 -7.29 45.84 21.07
CA SER A 12 -5.92 45.49 20.65
C SER A 12 -4.90 46.55 21.13
N LEU A 13 -5.24 47.82 21.05
CA LEU A 13 -4.38 48.90 21.51
C LEU A 13 -4.28 48.96 23.05
N LYS A 14 -5.39 48.65 23.75
CA LYS A 14 -5.42 48.67 25.20
C LYS A 14 -4.71 47.48 25.86
N HIS A 15 -4.67 46.36 25.17
CA HIS A 15 -4.06 45.09 25.65
C HIS A 15 -2.98 44.58 24.69
N SER A 16 -2.03 45.43 24.33
CA SER A 16 -0.97 45.13 23.36
C SER A 16 -0.13 43.91 23.73
N LEU A 17 0.13 43.68 25.03
CA LEU A 17 0.84 42.47 25.52
C LEU A 17 0.08 41.17 25.28
N VAL A 18 -1.25 41.21 25.44
CA VAL A 18 -2.10 40.01 25.18
C VAL A 18 -2.10 39.69 23.69
N VAL A 19 -2.20 40.70 22.84
CA VAL A 19 -2.16 40.52 21.39
C VAL A 19 -0.79 39.97 20.96
N LEU A 20 0.29 40.53 21.51
CA LEU A 20 1.65 40.05 21.24
C LEU A 20 1.83 38.58 21.62
N PHE A 21 1.37 38.20 22.82
CA PHE A 21 1.43 36.81 23.28
C PHE A 21 0.65 35.88 22.36
N PHE A 22 -0.55 36.27 21.95
CA PHE A 22 -1.39 35.47 21.05
C PHE A 22 -0.76 35.33 19.65
N THR A 23 -0.15 36.38 19.14
CA THR A 23 0.55 36.34 17.86
C THR A 23 1.77 35.42 17.92
N LEU A 24 2.53 35.51 19.02
CA LEU A 24 3.68 34.61 19.23
C LEU A 24 3.27 33.16 19.35
N ALA A 25 2.18 32.88 20.10
CA ALA A 25 1.64 31.54 20.25
C ALA A 25 1.15 30.95 18.91
N LEU A 26 0.48 31.76 18.07
CA LEU A 26 0.08 31.36 16.72
C LEU A 26 1.29 31.08 15.82
N LEU A 27 2.33 31.90 15.91
CA LEU A 27 3.55 31.73 15.11
C LEU A 27 4.26 30.42 15.49
N PHE A 28 4.47 30.17 16.78
CA PHE A 28 5.09 28.90 17.23
C PHE A 28 4.20 27.69 16.94
N GLY A 29 2.88 27.81 17.13
CA GLY A 29 1.93 26.75 16.78
C GLY A 29 1.93 26.44 15.28
N GLY A 30 2.02 27.48 14.43
CA GLY A 30 2.11 27.32 12.99
C GLY A 30 3.41 26.62 12.54
N ILE A 31 4.55 27.02 13.12
CA ILE A 31 5.84 26.38 12.85
C ILE A 31 5.80 24.91 13.30
N TYR A 32 5.27 24.64 14.50
CA TYR A 32 5.15 23.28 15.01
C TYR A 32 4.25 22.40 14.12
N ALA A 33 3.09 22.90 13.71
CA ALA A 33 2.18 22.23 12.80
C ALA A 33 2.86 21.96 11.45
N TYR A 34 3.56 22.93 10.88
CA TYR A 34 4.28 22.76 9.62
C TYR A 34 5.33 21.66 9.67
N LEU A 35 6.12 21.60 10.75
CA LEU A 35 7.17 20.60 10.93
C LEU A 35 6.63 19.18 11.18
N HIS A 36 5.41 19.07 11.71
CA HIS A 36 4.79 17.77 12.04
C HIS A 36 3.72 17.34 11.04
N THR A 37 3.42 18.14 10.03
CA THR A 37 2.48 17.76 8.97
C THR A 37 3.18 16.82 8.01
N PRO A 38 2.74 15.56 7.86
CA PRO A 38 3.28 14.66 6.83
C PRO A 38 2.93 15.25 5.46
N ILE A 39 3.97 15.56 4.67
CA ILE A 39 3.81 16.04 3.30
C ILE A 39 4.03 14.85 2.37
N GLU A 40 2.97 14.35 1.80
CA GLU A 40 3.01 13.33 0.76
C GLU A 40 2.99 14.01 -0.61
N ALA A 41 3.95 13.65 -1.46
CA ALA A 41 4.02 14.19 -2.82
C ALA A 41 2.82 13.75 -3.69
N PHE A 42 2.30 12.55 -3.42
CA PHE A 42 1.09 12.01 -4.03
C PHE A 42 0.22 11.42 -2.93
N PRO A 43 -0.97 11.99 -2.65
CA PRO A 43 -1.90 11.38 -1.71
C PRO A 43 -2.32 10.01 -2.23
N ASP A 44 -2.19 8.98 -1.40
CA ASP A 44 -2.67 7.64 -1.73
C ASP A 44 -4.19 7.62 -1.59
N VAL A 45 -4.87 7.72 -2.72
CA VAL A 45 -6.34 7.66 -2.80
C VAL A 45 -6.82 6.24 -3.15
N THR A 46 -5.94 5.23 -3.08
CA THR A 46 -6.30 3.85 -3.37
C THR A 46 -6.98 3.22 -2.16
N ASN A 47 -8.17 2.66 -2.41
CA ASN A 47 -8.88 1.90 -1.38
C ASN A 47 -8.05 0.69 -0.96
N THR A 48 -8.06 0.38 0.33
CA THR A 48 -7.42 -0.83 0.87
C THR A 48 -7.91 -2.06 0.14
N ARG A 49 -6.98 -2.77 -0.51
CA ARG A 49 -7.28 -3.97 -1.28
C ARG A 49 -6.24 -5.07 -1.03
N VAL A 50 -6.74 -6.28 -0.92
CA VAL A 50 -5.90 -7.49 -0.83
C VAL A 50 -6.13 -8.33 -2.07
N ARG A 51 -5.03 -8.71 -2.74
CA ARG A 51 -5.07 -9.59 -3.90
C ARG A 51 -4.45 -10.92 -3.54
N ILE A 52 -5.21 -11.98 -3.77
CA ILE A 52 -4.81 -13.35 -3.55
C ILE A 52 -4.59 -13.98 -4.91
N ILE A 53 -3.39 -14.46 -5.15
CA ILE A 53 -2.98 -15.09 -6.40
C ILE A 53 -2.74 -16.57 -6.10
N THR A 54 -3.47 -17.45 -6.76
CA THR A 54 -3.29 -18.90 -6.64
C THR A 54 -2.91 -19.47 -7.99
N GLN A 55 -1.77 -20.14 -8.04
CA GLN A 55 -1.26 -20.80 -9.23
C GLN A 55 -1.51 -22.32 -9.13
N TRP A 56 -2.07 -22.89 -10.18
CA TRP A 56 -2.25 -24.34 -10.33
C TRP A 56 -1.96 -24.75 -11.77
N PRO A 57 -0.68 -24.97 -12.10
CA PRO A 57 -0.24 -25.17 -13.47
C PRO A 57 -0.91 -26.37 -14.14
N GLY A 58 -1.21 -26.24 -15.44
CA GLY A 58 -1.76 -27.33 -16.25
C GLY A 58 -3.27 -27.55 -16.12
N ARG A 59 -3.99 -26.68 -15.41
CA ARG A 59 -5.44 -26.78 -15.24
C ARG A 59 -6.20 -25.75 -16.07
N SER A 60 -7.36 -26.15 -16.56
CA SER A 60 -8.25 -25.25 -17.30
C SER A 60 -8.84 -24.16 -16.41
N ALA A 61 -9.28 -23.05 -17.00
CA ALA A 61 -9.92 -21.96 -16.26
C ALA A 61 -11.17 -22.41 -15.51
N GLU A 62 -11.92 -23.37 -16.06
CA GLU A 62 -13.12 -23.94 -15.45
C GLU A 62 -12.80 -24.78 -14.20
N GLU A 63 -11.74 -25.61 -14.26
CA GLU A 63 -11.26 -26.36 -13.10
C GLU A 63 -10.76 -25.43 -12.00
N ILE A 64 -9.99 -24.40 -12.37
CA ILE A 64 -9.49 -23.37 -11.44
C ILE A 64 -10.67 -22.66 -10.78
N GLU A 65 -11.69 -22.27 -11.54
CA GLU A 65 -12.86 -21.63 -10.99
C GLU A 65 -13.55 -22.49 -9.95
N LYS A 66 -13.80 -23.75 -10.28
CA LYS A 66 -14.57 -24.68 -9.44
C LYS A 66 -13.83 -25.07 -8.17
N PHE A 67 -12.53 -25.39 -8.28
CA PHE A 67 -11.77 -26.00 -7.18
C PHE A 67 -10.92 -24.99 -6.38
N VAL A 68 -10.64 -23.83 -6.95
CA VAL A 68 -9.79 -22.80 -6.33
C VAL A 68 -10.55 -21.50 -6.12
N THR A 69 -11.07 -20.91 -7.19
CA THR A 69 -11.63 -19.56 -7.13
C THR A 69 -12.91 -19.50 -6.28
N LEU A 70 -13.82 -20.44 -6.46
CA LEU A 70 -15.09 -20.48 -5.71
C LEU A 70 -14.88 -20.70 -4.20
N PRO A 71 -14.09 -21.68 -3.73
CA PRO A 71 -13.79 -21.82 -2.30
C PRO A 71 -13.13 -20.58 -1.70
N VAL A 72 -12.12 -20.02 -2.38
CA VAL A 72 -11.45 -18.81 -1.93
C VAL A 72 -12.42 -17.62 -1.85
N THR A 73 -13.20 -17.39 -2.90
CA THR A 73 -14.18 -16.29 -2.95
C THR A 73 -15.24 -16.44 -1.85
N LYS A 74 -15.70 -17.67 -1.58
CA LYS A 74 -16.67 -17.94 -0.52
C LYS A 74 -16.12 -17.59 0.86
N GLU A 75 -14.89 -18.00 1.18
CA GLU A 75 -14.26 -17.67 2.44
C GLU A 75 -13.93 -16.16 2.56
N MET A 76 -13.45 -15.52 1.51
CA MET A 76 -13.20 -14.09 1.48
C MET A 76 -14.49 -13.27 1.67
N ASN A 77 -15.64 -13.81 1.23
CA ASN A 77 -16.94 -13.20 1.48
C ASN A 77 -17.38 -13.24 2.95
N THR A 78 -16.74 -13.98 3.81
CA THR A 78 -17.03 -13.99 5.25
C THR A 78 -16.29 -12.89 6.02
N ILE A 79 -15.32 -12.19 5.40
CA ILE A 79 -14.52 -11.15 6.04
C ILE A 79 -15.39 -9.92 6.31
N PRO A 80 -15.36 -9.35 7.53
CA PRO A 80 -16.07 -8.13 7.87
C PRO A 80 -15.42 -6.90 7.21
N LYS A 81 -16.18 -5.82 7.09
CA LYS A 81 -15.73 -4.51 6.54
C LYS A 81 -15.18 -4.58 5.10
N LYS A 82 -15.59 -5.57 4.32
CA LYS A 82 -15.32 -5.59 2.89
C LYS A 82 -16.41 -4.85 2.12
N THR A 83 -16.02 -4.16 1.07
CA THR A 83 -16.92 -3.49 0.15
C THR A 83 -17.26 -4.38 -1.04
N ASN A 84 -16.27 -5.09 -1.58
CA ASN A 84 -16.43 -5.90 -2.78
C ASN A 84 -15.43 -7.06 -2.84
N VAL A 85 -15.83 -8.16 -3.48
CA VAL A 85 -14.94 -9.29 -3.81
C VAL A 85 -15.09 -9.58 -5.29
N ARG A 86 -13.97 -9.56 -6.01
CA ARG A 86 -13.90 -9.87 -7.44
C ARG A 86 -12.92 -11.00 -7.68
N SER A 87 -13.26 -11.90 -8.56
CA SER A 87 -12.41 -13.02 -8.94
C SER A 87 -12.25 -13.12 -10.45
N ILE A 88 -11.10 -13.58 -10.88
CA ILE A 88 -10.77 -13.88 -12.27
C ILE A 88 -10.09 -15.23 -12.29
N SER A 89 -10.62 -16.14 -13.09
CA SER A 89 -10.05 -17.48 -13.32
C SER A 89 -9.46 -17.53 -14.72
N LEU A 90 -8.17 -17.86 -14.80
CA LEU A 90 -7.42 -18.01 -16.04
C LEU A 90 -6.84 -19.43 -16.11
N PHE A 91 -6.25 -19.80 -17.23
CA PHE A 91 -5.54 -21.06 -17.35
C PHE A 91 -4.36 -21.12 -16.37
N GLY A 92 -4.41 -22.06 -15.43
CA GLY A 92 -3.37 -22.22 -14.42
C GLY A 92 -3.33 -21.15 -13.32
N LEU A 93 -4.23 -20.16 -13.30
CA LEU A 93 -4.16 -19.00 -12.42
C LEU A 93 -5.53 -18.55 -11.92
N SER A 94 -5.65 -18.33 -10.62
CA SER A 94 -6.79 -17.67 -9.99
C SER A 94 -6.33 -16.36 -9.33
N VAL A 95 -7.06 -15.28 -9.53
CA VAL A 95 -6.83 -14.00 -8.87
C VAL A 95 -8.12 -13.57 -8.19
N VAL A 96 -8.09 -13.48 -6.87
CA VAL A 96 -9.21 -13.00 -6.05
C VAL A 96 -8.81 -11.68 -5.40
N THR A 97 -9.55 -10.63 -5.70
CA THR A 97 -9.32 -9.28 -5.15
C THR A 97 -10.44 -8.95 -4.17
N VAL A 98 -10.07 -8.68 -2.93
CA VAL A 98 -10.97 -8.22 -1.87
C VAL A 98 -10.73 -6.74 -1.65
N GLN A 99 -11.77 -5.95 -1.76
CA GLN A 99 -11.78 -4.51 -1.48
C GLN A 99 -12.38 -4.27 -0.10
N PHE A 100 -11.73 -3.46 0.70
CA PHE A 100 -12.18 -3.08 2.03
C PHE A 100 -12.69 -1.64 2.06
N GLU A 101 -13.32 -1.27 3.15
CA GLU A 101 -13.69 0.12 3.45
C GLU A 101 -12.42 0.95 3.72
N ASP A 102 -12.46 2.25 3.42
CA ASP A 102 -11.30 3.16 3.53
C ASP A 102 -10.75 3.30 4.96
N GLU A 103 -11.55 2.92 5.97
CA GLU A 103 -11.14 2.94 7.38
C GLU A 103 -10.29 1.73 7.80
N VAL A 104 -10.15 0.72 6.92
CA VAL A 104 -9.44 -0.53 7.24
C VAL A 104 -7.98 -0.38 6.85
N GLU A 105 -7.09 -0.50 7.82
CA GLU A 105 -5.65 -0.49 7.61
C GLU A 105 -5.19 -1.69 6.78
N ASP A 106 -4.28 -1.48 5.82
CA ASP A 106 -3.77 -2.51 4.90
C ASP A 106 -3.21 -3.74 5.61
N PHE A 107 -2.48 -3.53 6.71
CA PHE A 107 -1.92 -4.61 7.51
C PHE A 107 -3.01 -5.52 8.09
N TYR A 108 -4.08 -4.92 8.60
CA TYR A 108 -5.22 -5.63 9.15
C TYR A 108 -5.97 -6.45 8.08
N ALA A 109 -6.19 -5.83 6.92
CA ALA A 109 -6.82 -6.48 5.77
C ALA A 109 -6.04 -7.71 5.32
N GLN A 110 -4.70 -7.61 5.23
CA GLN A 110 -3.83 -8.73 4.87
C GLN A 110 -3.83 -9.83 5.91
N GLN A 111 -3.79 -9.49 7.19
CA GLN A 111 -3.82 -10.48 8.27
C GLN A 111 -5.13 -11.27 8.26
N TYR A 112 -6.28 -10.60 8.04
CA TYR A 112 -7.56 -11.28 7.92
C TYR A 112 -7.63 -12.20 6.71
N ALA A 113 -7.20 -11.72 5.55
CA ALA A 113 -7.14 -12.53 4.34
C ALA A 113 -6.21 -13.75 4.53
N GLY A 114 -5.03 -13.54 5.13
CA GLY A 114 -4.08 -14.60 5.42
C GLY A 114 -4.62 -15.67 6.38
N ASN A 115 -5.30 -15.25 7.42
CA ASN A 115 -5.93 -16.18 8.36
C ASN A 115 -7.03 -17.01 7.69
N LYS A 116 -7.83 -16.38 6.83
CA LYS A 116 -8.88 -17.08 6.07
C LYS A 116 -8.30 -18.05 5.02
N MET A 117 -7.21 -17.67 4.36
CA MET A 117 -6.53 -18.54 3.41
C MET A 117 -6.01 -19.83 4.05
N ARG A 118 -5.57 -19.79 5.31
CA ARG A 118 -5.10 -20.97 6.04
C ARG A 118 -6.21 -21.98 6.36
N SER A 119 -7.46 -21.55 6.38
CA SER A 119 -8.63 -22.41 6.61
C SER A 119 -9.16 -23.06 5.35
N ILE A 120 -8.63 -22.71 4.18
CA ILE A 120 -9.07 -23.26 2.89
C ILE A 120 -8.19 -24.45 2.52
N GLU A 121 -8.80 -25.58 2.27
CA GLU A 121 -8.12 -26.74 1.69
C GLU A 121 -8.02 -26.53 0.17
N LEU A 122 -6.80 -26.24 -0.30
CA LEU A 122 -6.51 -26.13 -1.72
C LEU A 122 -6.14 -27.50 -2.30
N PRO A 123 -6.38 -27.76 -3.60
CA PRO A 123 -5.97 -28.98 -4.26
C PRO A 123 -4.44 -29.16 -4.23
N GLU A 124 -3.98 -30.39 -4.27
CA GLU A 124 -2.55 -30.70 -4.36
C GLU A 124 -1.90 -30.04 -5.58
N GLY A 125 -0.76 -29.38 -5.36
CA GLY A 125 -0.02 -28.64 -6.39
C GLY A 125 -0.54 -27.22 -6.66
N ALA A 126 -1.55 -26.75 -5.92
CA ALA A 126 -1.97 -25.36 -5.96
C ALA A 126 -1.18 -24.53 -4.94
N GLU A 127 -0.47 -23.50 -5.41
CA GLU A 127 0.28 -22.58 -4.58
C GLU A 127 -0.43 -21.23 -4.51
N SER A 128 -0.73 -20.75 -3.30
CA SER A 128 -1.37 -19.47 -3.10
C SER A 128 -0.42 -18.47 -2.44
N SER A 129 -0.43 -17.24 -2.91
CA SER A 129 0.29 -16.12 -2.34
C SER A 129 -0.63 -14.91 -2.20
N ILE A 130 -0.40 -14.11 -1.16
CA ILE A 130 -1.05 -12.84 -0.99
C ILE A 130 -0.07 -11.77 -1.48
N GLU A 131 -0.52 -10.94 -2.42
CA GLU A 131 0.27 -9.84 -2.92
C GLU A 131 0.51 -8.83 -1.79
N PRO A 132 1.77 -8.36 -1.59
CA PRO A 132 2.04 -7.32 -0.60
C PRO A 132 1.27 -6.05 -0.93
N PRO A 133 0.94 -5.20 0.08
CA PRO A 133 0.22 -3.96 -0.16
C PRO A 133 1.03 -3.09 -1.11
N SER A 134 0.41 -2.74 -2.22
CA SER A 134 0.99 -1.83 -3.20
C SER A 134 0.06 -0.64 -3.37
N GLY A 135 0.45 0.51 -2.83
CA GLY A 135 -0.18 1.79 -3.12
C GLY A 135 0.19 2.29 -4.54
N ALA A 136 -0.32 3.45 -4.91
CA ALA A 136 0.00 4.10 -6.19
C ALA A 136 1.51 4.34 -6.39
N THR A 137 2.27 4.40 -5.29
CA THR A 137 3.72 4.59 -5.24
C THR A 137 4.49 3.30 -4.93
N GLY A 138 3.83 2.15 -4.93
CA GLY A 138 4.44 0.86 -4.56
C GLY A 138 5.53 0.40 -5.52
N GLU A 139 5.46 0.80 -6.79
CA GLU A 139 6.51 0.56 -7.78
C GLU A 139 7.40 1.79 -7.91
N ILE A 140 8.57 1.76 -7.26
CA ILE A 140 9.50 2.89 -7.23
C ILE A 140 10.23 3.03 -8.57
N PHE A 141 10.70 1.92 -9.12
CA PHE A 141 11.31 1.88 -10.44
C PHE A 141 11.31 0.47 -11.02
N ARG A 142 11.40 0.40 -12.35
CA ARG A 142 11.49 -0.85 -13.11
C ARG A 142 12.76 -0.82 -13.96
N TYR A 143 13.55 -1.88 -13.90
CA TYR A 143 14.78 -1.98 -14.66
C TYR A 143 14.84 -3.26 -15.50
N VAL A 144 15.65 -3.23 -16.54
CA VAL A 144 15.88 -4.38 -17.40
C VAL A 144 17.38 -4.64 -17.45
N VAL A 145 17.77 -5.84 -17.06
CA VAL A 145 19.17 -6.28 -17.16
C VAL A 145 19.44 -6.75 -18.59
N LYS A 146 20.39 -6.10 -19.28
CA LYS A 146 20.86 -6.51 -20.61
C LYS A 146 22.30 -7.00 -20.48
N SER A 147 22.56 -8.21 -20.94
CA SER A 147 23.89 -8.82 -20.93
C SER A 147 24.06 -9.75 -22.14
N ASN A 148 25.30 -10.00 -22.52
CA ASN A 148 25.67 -11.01 -23.52
C ASN A 148 25.90 -12.40 -22.88
N LEU A 149 25.72 -12.52 -21.56
CA LEU A 149 25.87 -13.76 -20.81
C LEU A 149 24.65 -14.68 -20.99
N PRO A 150 24.81 -15.99 -20.79
CA PRO A 150 23.67 -16.92 -20.82
C PRO A 150 22.66 -16.58 -19.72
N ILE A 151 21.39 -16.80 -19.99
CA ILE A 151 20.27 -16.35 -19.15
C ILE A 151 20.37 -16.85 -17.69
N LYS A 152 20.95 -18.04 -17.48
CA LYS A 152 21.17 -18.61 -16.14
C LYS A 152 22.15 -17.80 -15.29
N GLU A 153 23.21 -17.28 -15.90
CA GLU A 153 24.18 -16.44 -15.20
C GLU A 153 23.60 -15.05 -14.89
N VAL A 154 22.84 -14.50 -15.83
CA VAL A 154 22.14 -13.23 -15.63
C VAL A 154 21.13 -13.33 -14.49
N SER A 155 20.33 -14.41 -14.42
CA SER A 155 19.41 -14.66 -13.31
C SER A 155 20.15 -14.81 -11.99
N ALA A 156 21.26 -15.54 -11.96
CA ALA A 156 22.05 -15.67 -10.74
C ALA A 156 22.64 -14.34 -10.23
N ILE A 157 23.11 -13.48 -11.14
CA ILE A 157 23.58 -12.13 -10.81
C ILE A 157 22.42 -11.27 -10.30
N GLN A 158 21.25 -11.37 -10.92
CA GLN A 158 20.05 -10.68 -10.50
C GLN A 158 19.69 -11.04 -9.04
N ASP A 159 19.57 -12.33 -8.73
CA ASP A 159 19.06 -12.81 -7.45
C ASP A 159 20.08 -12.65 -6.30
N TRP A 160 21.37 -12.81 -6.60
CA TRP A 160 22.41 -12.82 -5.56
C TRP A 160 23.11 -11.48 -5.37
N VAL A 161 23.18 -10.64 -6.36
CA VAL A 161 23.91 -9.37 -6.32
C VAL A 161 22.93 -8.19 -6.35
N ILE A 162 22.17 -8.06 -7.44
CA ILE A 162 21.36 -6.86 -7.68
C ILE A 162 20.22 -6.75 -6.68
N GLU A 163 19.48 -7.82 -6.46
CA GLU A 163 18.35 -7.81 -5.54
C GLU A 163 18.77 -7.50 -4.09
N ARG A 164 19.87 -8.08 -3.63
CA ARG A 164 20.40 -7.83 -2.28
C ARG A 164 20.84 -6.39 -2.07
N GLU A 165 21.48 -5.79 -3.05
CA GLU A 165 21.89 -4.38 -2.98
C GLU A 165 20.69 -3.45 -3.01
N LEU A 166 19.68 -3.76 -3.83
CA LEU A 166 18.46 -2.96 -3.93
C LEU A 166 17.59 -3.05 -2.68
N VAL A 167 17.43 -4.23 -2.09
CA VAL A 167 16.68 -4.42 -0.83
C VAL A 167 17.36 -3.73 0.36
N GLY A 168 18.69 -3.62 0.33
CA GLY A 168 19.47 -2.89 1.34
C GLY A 168 19.32 -1.38 1.29
N CYS A 169 18.70 -0.83 0.24
CA CYS A 169 18.52 0.61 0.07
C CYS A 169 17.42 1.15 0.98
N ARG A 170 17.77 1.58 2.20
CA ARG A 170 16.87 2.31 3.08
C ARG A 170 16.81 3.79 2.69
N GLY A 171 15.61 4.27 2.32
CA GLY A 171 15.36 5.70 2.17
C GLY A 171 15.98 6.37 0.93
N GLY A 172 16.01 5.70 -0.23
CA GLY A 172 16.37 6.31 -1.51
C GLY A 172 17.88 6.58 -1.70
N ARG A 173 18.73 6.15 -0.79
CA ARG A 173 20.18 6.18 -0.92
C ARG A 173 20.73 4.79 -1.23
N CYS A 174 20.62 4.38 -2.49
CA CYS A 174 21.41 3.28 -3.00
C CYS A 174 22.84 3.77 -3.22
N ARG A 175 23.86 2.98 -2.82
CA ARG A 175 25.23 3.23 -3.27
C ARG A 175 25.22 3.19 -4.80
N GLU A 176 25.78 4.21 -5.43
CA GLU A 176 25.96 4.24 -6.86
C GLU A 176 26.74 2.98 -7.28
N LEU A 177 26.09 2.08 -7.97
CA LEU A 177 26.74 0.93 -8.62
C LEU A 177 27.38 1.45 -9.89
N TRP A 178 28.66 1.81 -9.82
CA TRP A 178 29.49 2.07 -10.98
C TRP A 178 30.00 0.73 -11.56
N TRP A 179 29.52 0.38 -12.73
CA TRP A 179 30.12 -0.65 -13.60
C TRP A 179 30.39 -0.09 -14.98
#